data_4d9f2ea3f17fd6d834114be31f4a623d
#
_entry.id   4d9f2ea3f17fd6d834114be31f4a623d
#
_cell.length_a   1.000
_cell.length_b   1.000
_cell.length_c   1.000
_cell.angle_alpha   90.00
_cell.angle_beta   90.00
_cell.angle_gamma   90.00
#
_symmetry.space_group_name_H-M   'P 1'
#
loop_
_entity.id
_entity.type
_entity.pdbx_description
1 polymer ?
#
loop_
_entity_poly.entity_id
_entity_poly.type
_entity_poly.pdbx_seq_one_letter_code
_entity_poly.pdbx_strand_id
1 'polypeptide(L)'
;MVETINVVKRNGRGKEPLNIEKIHEMVEYACEDISGVSSSQVEMTSGLQFTDGITTDDIQQILIKSAADLISLDTPNYQYVAARLLLYSLRKQVIGRLWDHPHLFDHVKKAVELGVYDKQILEKYQRKDFDRMENWITHERDYTFTYAGLRQVIDKYLVQDRSSGKVFETPQFMYMMIAASVFMNYPKEKRMTYVKKYYDAISQFKINIPTPVMAGVRTPLKQYASCVLVDTDDTLPSIFSSDMAVGRYVAQRAGIGINAGRIRGINARIRGGEVQHTGVIPFLKKFEATVKCCTQNGVRGGSA
;
A
#
# COMPACT_ATOMS: atom_id res chain seq x y z
N MET A 1 17.90 -5.73 -43.33
CA MET A 1 18.58 -5.25 -42.09
C MET A 1 17.61 -5.52 -40.95
N VAL A 2 17.98 -6.31 -39.98
CA VAL A 2 17.15 -6.49 -38.77
C VAL A 2 17.22 -5.15 -38.04
N GLU A 3 16.12 -4.46 -37.89
CA GLU A 3 16.06 -3.21 -37.11
C GLU A 3 16.41 -3.52 -35.67
N THR A 4 17.52 -2.99 -35.20
CA THR A 4 17.97 -3.15 -33.80
C THR A 4 17.10 -2.24 -32.93
N ILE A 5 16.27 -2.83 -32.05
CA ILE A 5 15.50 -2.09 -31.06
C ILE A 5 16.47 -1.48 -30.04
N ASN A 6 16.38 -0.18 -29.82
CA ASN A 6 17.14 0.52 -28.78
C ASN A 6 16.25 0.80 -27.58
N VAL A 7 16.84 0.73 -26.40
CA VAL A 7 16.15 0.91 -25.10
C VAL A 7 16.68 2.15 -24.40
N VAL A 8 15.79 2.94 -23.82
CA VAL A 8 16.13 4.10 -22.99
C VAL A 8 16.20 3.66 -21.51
N LYS A 9 17.32 3.95 -20.86
CA LYS A 9 17.47 3.62 -19.42
C LYS A 9 16.53 4.43 -18.54
N ARG A 10 16.02 3.82 -17.47
CA ARG A 10 15.10 4.39 -16.47
C ARG A 10 15.54 5.76 -15.95
N ASN A 11 16.84 6.00 -15.85
CA ASN A 11 17.42 7.25 -15.35
C ASN A 11 17.69 8.30 -16.45
N GLY A 12 17.21 8.08 -17.67
CA GLY A 12 17.46 8.96 -18.82
C GLY A 12 18.91 8.98 -19.32
N ARG A 13 19.77 8.11 -18.79
CA ARG A 13 21.22 8.06 -19.13
C ARG A 13 21.47 7.17 -20.36
N GLY A 14 21.08 7.67 -21.54
CA GLY A 14 21.48 7.09 -22.81
C GLY A 14 20.54 6.02 -23.36
N LYS A 15 20.78 5.67 -24.64
CA LYS A 15 20.16 4.57 -25.36
C LYS A 15 21.18 3.43 -25.47
N GLU A 16 20.75 2.19 -25.36
CA GLU A 16 21.55 1.00 -25.61
C GLU A 16 20.72 -0.01 -26.42
N PRO A 17 21.34 -0.92 -27.18
CA PRO A 17 20.61 -1.99 -27.84
C PRO A 17 19.85 -2.84 -26.83
N LEU A 18 18.65 -3.28 -27.19
CA LEU A 18 17.85 -4.20 -26.40
C LEU A 18 18.65 -5.50 -26.18
N ASN A 19 18.88 -5.83 -24.93
CA ASN A 19 19.50 -7.09 -24.54
C ASN A 19 18.43 -8.09 -24.11
N ILE A 20 18.12 -9.03 -25.02
CA ILE A 20 17.09 -10.06 -24.80
C ILE A 20 17.51 -11.04 -23.71
N GLU A 21 18.81 -11.34 -23.55
CA GLU A 21 19.33 -12.25 -22.53
C GLU A 21 19.00 -11.74 -21.12
N LYS A 22 19.14 -10.43 -20.87
CA LYS A 22 18.75 -9.84 -19.57
C LYS A 22 17.25 -9.95 -19.28
N ILE A 23 16.42 -9.90 -20.31
CA ILE A 23 14.98 -10.11 -20.18
C ILE A 23 14.71 -11.57 -19.85
N HIS A 24 15.33 -12.48 -20.60
CA HIS A 24 15.22 -13.91 -20.39
C HIS A 24 15.62 -14.31 -18.96
N GLU A 25 16.80 -13.94 -18.52
CA GLU A 25 17.28 -14.19 -17.14
C GLU A 25 16.27 -13.69 -16.09
N MET A 26 15.74 -12.48 -16.26
CA MET A 26 14.79 -11.92 -15.31
C MET A 26 13.46 -12.68 -15.28
N VAL A 27 12.97 -13.15 -16.43
CA VAL A 27 11.73 -13.93 -16.52
C VAL A 27 11.96 -15.35 -15.98
N GLU A 28 13.12 -15.96 -16.26
CA GLU A 28 13.49 -17.24 -15.68
C GLU A 28 13.53 -17.21 -14.16
N TYR A 29 14.23 -16.22 -13.56
CA TYR A 29 14.23 -16.02 -12.10
C TYR A 29 12.82 -15.83 -11.53
N ALA A 30 11.93 -15.16 -12.28
CA ALA A 30 10.55 -14.99 -11.83
C ALA A 30 9.76 -16.31 -11.89
N CYS A 31 10.10 -17.24 -12.77
CA CYS A 31 9.48 -18.56 -12.92
C CYS A 31 10.11 -19.64 -12.04
N GLU A 32 11.28 -19.40 -11.46
CA GLU A 32 12.05 -20.39 -10.68
C GLU A 32 11.21 -21.00 -9.56
N ASP A 33 11.24 -22.31 -9.41
CA ASP A 33 10.50 -23.08 -8.40
C ASP A 33 8.97 -22.91 -8.41
N ILE A 34 8.40 -22.44 -9.53
CA ILE A 34 6.94 -22.37 -9.72
C ILE A 34 6.50 -23.42 -10.73
N SER A 35 5.69 -24.38 -10.31
CA SER A 35 5.14 -25.40 -11.20
C SER A 35 4.07 -24.86 -12.15
N GLY A 36 4.01 -25.41 -13.37
CA GLY A 36 2.96 -25.11 -14.34
C GLY A 36 3.06 -23.72 -14.98
N VAL A 37 4.27 -23.14 -15.02
CA VAL A 37 4.56 -21.88 -15.71
C VAL A 37 5.68 -22.06 -16.72
N SER A 38 5.75 -21.18 -17.73
CA SER A 38 6.78 -21.18 -18.76
C SER A 38 7.31 -19.76 -18.99
N SER A 39 8.61 -19.56 -18.87
CA SER A 39 9.27 -18.29 -19.19
C SER A 39 9.03 -17.91 -20.65
N SER A 40 9.13 -18.87 -21.56
CA SER A 40 8.91 -18.64 -22.98
C SER A 40 7.51 -18.11 -23.32
N GLN A 41 6.47 -18.54 -22.60
CA GLN A 41 5.11 -17.99 -22.81
C GLN A 41 5.03 -16.52 -22.41
N VAL A 42 5.64 -16.13 -21.29
CA VAL A 42 5.71 -14.72 -20.86
C VAL A 42 6.45 -13.88 -21.89
N GLU A 43 7.59 -14.38 -22.38
CA GLU A 43 8.45 -13.71 -23.34
C GLU A 43 7.76 -13.53 -24.71
N MET A 44 7.13 -14.58 -25.23
CA MET A 44 6.39 -14.52 -26.49
C MET A 44 5.25 -13.50 -26.42
N THR A 45 4.50 -13.48 -25.32
CA THR A 45 3.40 -12.55 -25.12
C THR A 45 3.90 -11.11 -24.99
N SER A 46 5.09 -10.90 -24.42
CA SER A 46 5.69 -9.58 -24.22
C SER A 46 6.42 -9.06 -25.44
N GLY A 47 7.14 -9.93 -26.17
CA GLY A 47 8.04 -9.54 -27.27
C GLY A 47 7.35 -8.80 -28.40
N LEU A 48 6.08 -9.09 -28.66
CA LEU A 48 5.25 -8.41 -29.68
C LEU A 48 4.97 -6.91 -29.37
N GLN A 49 5.26 -6.46 -28.16
CA GLN A 49 4.96 -5.10 -27.68
C GLN A 49 6.21 -4.19 -27.61
N PHE A 50 7.41 -4.72 -27.91
CA PHE A 50 8.62 -3.91 -27.85
C PHE A 50 8.82 -3.10 -29.11
N THR A 51 9.04 -1.80 -28.96
CA THR A 51 9.26 -0.84 -30.04
C THR A 51 10.58 -0.10 -29.83
N ASP A 52 11.18 0.46 -30.90
CA ASP A 52 12.41 1.25 -30.79
C ASP A 52 12.21 2.47 -29.88
N GLY A 53 13.15 2.72 -28.99
CA GLY A 53 13.06 3.80 -28.00
C GLY A 53 12.26 3.48 -26.74
N ILE A 54 11.77 2.23 -26.58
CA ILE A 54 11.06 1.79 -25.37
C ILE A 54 11.92 1.99 -24.12
N THR A 55 11.32 2.36 -22.99
CA THR A 55 12.05 2.48 -21.73
C THR A 55 12.19 1.15 -21.03
N THR A 56 13.22 0.99 -20.20
CA THR A 56 13.38 -0.21 -19.36
C THR A 56 12.23 -0.37 -18.35
N ASP A 57 11.54 0.72 -18.00
CA ASP A 57 10.33 0.68 -17.17
C ASP A 57 9.14 0.11 -17.94
N ASP A 58 8.93 0.56 -19.19
CA ASP A 58 7.84 0.06 -20.03
C ASP A 58 8.04 -1.43 -20.32
N ILE A 59 9.27 -1.88 -20.60
CA ILE A 59 9.58 -3.31 -20.75
C ILE A 59 9.16 -4.07 -19.49
N GLN A 60 9.52 -3.56 -18.31
CA GLN A 60 9.15 -4.19 -17.04
C GLN A 60 7.63 -4.26 -16.84
N GLN A 61 6.89 -3.19 -17.20
CA GLN A 61 5.43 -3.17 -17.10
C GLN A 61 4.78 -4.13 -18.11
N ILE A 62 5.32 -4.23 -19.32
CA ILE A 62 4.87 -5.19 -20.31
C ILE A 62 5.05 -6.63 -19.81
N LEU A 63 6.21 -6.97 -19.25
CA LEU A 63 6.47 -8.31 -18.69
C LEU A 63 5.50 -8.63 -17.54
N ILE A 64 5.28 -7.69 -16.62
CA ILE A 64 4.32 -7.84 -15.52
C ILE A 64 2.92 -8.10 -16.07
N LYS A 65 2.49 -7.30 -17.05
CA LYS A 65 1.17 -7.44 -17.67
C LYS A 65 1.05 -8.77 -18.42
N SER A 66 2.04 -9.14 -19.22
CA SER A 66 2.04 -10.41 -19.95
C SER A 66 1.92 -11.63 -19.03
N ALA A 67 2.65 -11.63 -17.91
CA ALA A 67 2.51 -12.68 -16.90
C ALA A 67 1.13 -12.65 -16.22
N ALA A 68 0.57 -11.46 -15.96
CA ALA A 68 -0.75 -11.32 -15.35
C ALA A 68 -1.88 -11.76 -16.29
N ASP A 69 -1.75 -11.51 -17.59
CA ASP A 69 -2.73 -11.92 -18.61
C ASP A 69 -2.76 -13.46 -18.81
N LEU A 70 -1.71 -14.16 -18.40
CA LEU A 70 -1.65 -15.63 -18.40
C LEU A 70 -2.32 -16.27 -17.16
N ILE A 71 -2.79 -15.48 -16.20
CA ILE A 71 -3.50 -16.01 -15.01
C ILE A 71 -4.88 -16.51 -15.43
N SER A 72 -5.12 -17.80 -15.24
CA SER A 72 -6.42 -18.44 -15.52
C SER A 72 -6.70 -19.54 -14.50
N LEU A 73 -7.87 -20.18 -14.61
CA LEU A 73 -8.19 -21.36 -13.79
C LEU A 73 -7.23 -22.52 -14.07
N ASP A 74 -6.78 -22.68 -15.31
CA ASP A 74 -5.87 -23.75 -15.73
C ASP A 74 -4.40 -23.41 -15.42
N THR A 75 -4.06 -22.14 -15.35
CA THR A 75 -2.69 -21.66 -15.14
C THR A 75 -2.60 -20.62 -13.99
N PRO A 76 -3.10 -20.95 -12.77
CA PRO A 76 -3.21 -19.97 -11.69
C PRO A 76 -1.86 -19.49 -11.16
N ASN A 77 -0.80 -20.26 -11.35
CA ASN A 77 0.51 -19.98 -10.78
C ASN A 77 1.25 -18.81 -11.46
N TYR A 78 0.80 -18.35 -12.63
CA TYR A 78 1.32 -17.11 -13.20
C TYR A 78 1.08 -15.88 -12.30
N GLN A 79 0.15 -15.96 -11.33
CA GLN A 79 0.00 -14.92 -10.32
C GLN A 79 1.26 -14.68 -9.48
N TYR A 80 2.07 -15.72 -9.26
CA TYR A 80 3.35 -15.60 -8.54
C TYR A 80 4.46 -15.06 -9.46
N VAL A 81 4.47 -15.45 -10.74
CA VAL A 81 5.39 -14.91 -11.74
C VAL A 81 5.16 -13.40 -11.89
N ALA A 82 3.91 -12.97 -12.10
CA ALA A 82 3.56 -11.56 -12.19
C ALA A 82 3.92 -10.79 -10.90
N ALA A 83 3.72 -11.40 -9.72
CA ALA A 83 4.11 -10.82 -8.44
C ALA A 83 5.63 -10.64 -8.33
N ARG A 84 6.43 -11.64 -8.71
CA ARG A 84 7.90 -11.55 -8.67
C ARG A 84 8.44 -10.49 -9.62
N LEU A 85 7.91 -10.42 -10.86
CA LEU A 85 8.26 -9.36 -11.81
C LEU A 85 7.91 -7.97 -11.27
N LEU A 86 6.74 -7.84 -10.61
CA LEU A 86 6.34 -6.60 -9.95
C LEU A 86 7.25 -6.26 -8.76
N LEU A 87 7.65 -7.25 -7.97
CA LEU A 87 8.59 -7.08 -6.86
C LEU A 87 9.96 -6.60 -7.34
N TYR A 88 10.45 -7.13 -8.48
CA TYR A 88 11.70 -6.68 -9.09
C TYR A 88 11.63 -5.23 -9.53
N SER A 89 10.50 -4.80 -10.11
CA SER A 89 10.25 -3.38 -10.42
C SER A 89 10.30 -2.51 -9.18
N LEU A 90 9.60 -2.93 -8.11
CA LEU A 90 9.58 -2.24 -6.83
C LEU A 90 10.98 -2.11 -6.22
N ARG A 91 11.76 -3.20 -6.18
CA ARG A 91 13.13 -3.18 -5.63
C ARG A 91 14.03 -2.22 -6.42
N LYS A 92 13.96 -2.25 -7.76
CA LYS A 92 14.68 -1.28 -8.60
C LYS A 92 14.27 0.17 -8.32
N GLN A 93 13.00 0.43 -8.07
CA GLN A 93 12.49 1.76 -7.74
C GLN A 93 12.98 2.24 -6.37
N VAL A 94 12.92 1.40 -5.35
CA VAL A 94 13.20 1.76 -3.95
C VAL A 94 14.71 1.77 -3.65
N ILE A 95 15.44 0.73 -4.09
CA ILE A 95 16.85 0.51 -3.75
C ILE A 95 17.81 0.57 -4.94
N GLY A 96 17.30 0.73 -6.16
CA GLY A 96 18.09 0.84 -7.39
C GLY A 96 18.62 -0.48 -7.94
N ARG A 97 18.35 -1.63 -7.29
CA ARG A 97 18.84 -2.97 -7.64
C ARG A 97 17.83 -4.06 -7.25
N LEU A 98 18.05 -5.27 -7.72
CA LEU A 98 17.15 -6.41 -7.44
C LEU A 98 17.46 -7.08 -6.09
N TRP A 99 18.74 -7.20 -5.79
CA TRP A 99 19.32 -7.86 -4.63
C TRP A 99 20.15 -6.85 -3.84
N ASP A 100 20.73 -7.26 -2.74
CA ASP A 100 21.65 -6.46 -1.95
C ASP A 100 20.95 -5.21 -1.36
N HIS A 101 20.01 -5.49 -0.46
CA HIS A 101 19.26 -4.45 0.25
C HIS A 101 20.19 -3.58 1.10
N PRO A 102 19.94 -2.27 1.21
CA PRO A 102 20.69 -1.43 2.13
C PRO A 102 20.44 -1.89 3.57
N HIS A 103 21.40 -1.66 4.46
CA HIS A 103 21.21 -1.94 5.87
C HIS A 103 19.99 -1.18 6.41
N LEU A 104 19.15 -1.85 7.22
CA LEU A 104 17.89 -1.31 7.73
C LEU A 104 18.07 0.06 8.41
N PHE A 105 19.15 0.22 9.20
CA PHE A 105 19.42 1.51 9.88
C PHE A 105 19.60 2.65 8.88
N ASP A 106 20.36 2.44 7.81
CA ASP A 106 20.67 3.48 6.82
C ASP A 106 19.41 3.82 6.01
N HIS A 107 18.58 2.81 5.70
CA HIS A 107 17.27 2.99 5.10
C HIS A 107 16.35 3.83 5.99
N VAL A 108 16.21 3.47 7.27
CA VAL A 108 15.35 4.17 8.23
C VAL A 108 15.83 5.59 8.48
N LYS A 109 17.14 5.80 8.62
CA LYS A 109 17.74 7.13 8.78
C LYS A 109 17.35 8.04 7.62
N LYS A 110 17.54 7.57 6.38
CA LYS A 110 17.14 8.29 5.17
C LYS A 110 15.63 8.57 5.11
N ALA A 111 14.80 7.61 5.50
CA ALA A 111 13.34 7.77 5.52
C ALA A 111 12.87 8.80 6.57
N VAL A 112 13.55 8.87 7.72
CA VAL A 112 13.31 9.90 8.74
C VAL A 112 13.77 11.28 8.27
N GLU A 113 14.95 11.39 7.65
CA GLU A 113 15.46 12.64 7.07
C GLU A 113 14.51 13.20 5.99
N LEU A 114 13.88 12.33 5.21
CA LEU A 114 12.86 12.70 4.22
C LEU A 114 11.48 13.00 4.85
N GLY A 115 11.32 12.84 6.17
CA GLY A 115 10.05 13.07 6.87
C GLY A 115 8.96 12.04 6.57
N VAL A 116 9.28 10.91 5.94
CA VAL A 116 8.33 9.85 5.62
C VAL A 116 8.18 8.82 6.74
N TYR A 117 9.21 8.67 7.59
CA TYR A 117 9.13 7.89 8.84
C TYR A 117 9.15 8.81 10.06
N ASP A 118 8.55 8.34 11.15
CA ASP A 118 8.53 9.05 12.43
C ASP A 118 9.92 9.05 13.07
N LYS A 119 10.43 10.25 13.40
CA LYS A 119 11.72 10.43 14.05
C LYS A 119 11.86 9.69 15.38
N GLN A 120 10.75 9.47 16.10
CA GLN A 120 10.75 8.72 17.36
C GLN A 120 11.36 7.32 17.24
N ILE A 121 11.35 6.73 16.04
CA ILE A 121 11.96 5.43 15.78
C ILE A 121 13.46 5.48 16.10
N LEU A 122 14.18 6.51 15.60
CA LEU A 122 15.61 6.68 15.87
C LEU A 122 15.92 7.14 17.31
N GLU A 123 14.96 7.76 17.98
CA GLU A 123 15.08 8.13 19.41
C GLU A 123 14.94 6.90 20.34
N LYS A 124 14.12 5.93 19.93
CA LYS A 124 13.78 4.75 20.76
C LYS A 124 14.69 3.56 20.51
N TYR A 125 15.24 3.39 19.32
CA TYR A 125 16.09 2.28 18.92
C TYR A 125 17.51 2.75 18.61
N GLN A 126 18.50 2.04 19.11
CA GLN A 126 19.93 2.26 18.83
C GLN A 126 20.37 1.46 17.60
N ARG A 127 21.52 1.79 17.01
CA ARG A 127 22.11 1.06 15.87
C ARG A 127 22.11 -0.46 16.09
N LYS A 128 22.54 -0.92 17.25
CA LYS A 128 22.57 -2.34 17.61
C LYS A 128 21.19 -3.03 17.58
N ASP A 129 20.10 -2.27 17.81
CA ASP A 129 18.75 -2.81 17.72
C ASP A 129 18.37 -3.03 16.24
N PHE A 130 18.77 -2.10 15.35
CA PHE A 130 18.61 -2.26 13.90
C PHE A 130 19.46 -3.40 13.34
N ASP A 131 20.70 -3.60 13.83
CA ASP A 131 21.55 -4.73 13.42
C ASP A 131 20.87 -6.08 13.78
N ARG A 132 20.17 -6.14 14.92
CA ARG A 132 19.37 -7.32 15.30
C ARG A 132 18.14 -7.50 14.43
N MET A 133 17.42 -6.41 14.12
CA MET A 133 16.25 -6.43 13.24
C MET A 133 16.65 -6.85 11.81
N GLU A 134 17.75 -6.35 11.28
CA GLU A 134 18.31 -6.73 9.99
C GLU A 134 18.52 -8.24 9.89
N ASN A 135 19.14 -8.85 10.90
CA ASN A 135 19.37 -10.30 10.96
C ASN A 135 18.07 -11.14 11.04
N TRP A 136 16.93 -10.54 11.31
CA TRP A 136 15.63 -11.22 11.34
C TRP A 136 14.84 -11.06 10.04
N ILE A 137 15.20 -10.07 9.22
CA ILE A 137 14.52 -9.83 7.96
C ILE A 137 14.81 -10.98 6.99
N THR A 138 13.75 -11.53 6.43
CA THR A 138 13.79 -12.58 5.40
C THR A 138 13.12 -12.05 4.15
N HIS A 139 13.91 -11.50 3.23
CA HIS A 139 13.40 -10.86 2.00
C HIS A 139 12.73 -11.85 1.04
N GLU A 140 13.04 -13.13 1.14
CA GLU A 140 12.45 -14.23 0.35
C GLU A 140 10.96 -14.43 0.67
N ARG A 141 10.49 -14.00 1.84
CA ARG A 141 9.05 -14.00 2.17
C ARG A 141 8.22 -13.19 1.19
N ASP A 142 8.81 -12.20 0.50
CA ASP A 142 8.15 -11.43 -0.54
C ASP A 142 7.72 -12.29 -1.75
N TYR A 143 8.36 -13.44 -1.99
CA TYR A 143 8.01 -14.37 -3.08
C TYR A 143 6.71 -15.15 -2.85
N THR A 144 6.15 -15.07 -1.65
CA THR A 144 4.86 -15.69 -1.33
C THR A 144 3.65 -14.81 -1.69
N PHE A 145 3.87 -13.57 -2.09
CA PHE A 145 2.79 -12.71 -2.56
C PHE A 145 2.19 -13.20 -3.87
N THR A 146 0.87 -13.12 -3.97
CA THR A 146 0.17 -13.13 -5.25
C THR A 146 0.27 -11.76 -5.91
N TYR A 147 0.04 -11.66 -7.22
CA TYR A 147 0.07 -10.40 -7.96
C TYR A 147 -0.90 -9.36 -7.36
N ALA A 148 -2.16 -9.74 -7.13
CA ALA A 148 -3.16 -8.85 -6.53
C ALA A 148 -2.77 -8.43 -5.11
N GLY A 149 -2.22 -9.36 -4.30
CA GLY A 149 -1.74 -9.08 -2.95
C GLY A 149 -0.61 -8.06 -2.92
N LEU A 150 0.41 -8.24 -3.76
CA LEU A 150 1.54 -7.31 -3.84
C LEU A 150 1.13 -5.93 -4.40
N ARG A 151 0.24 -5.90 -5.42
CA ARG A 151 -0.35 -4.65 -5.92
C ARG A 151 -1.05 -3.89 -4.79
N GLN A 152 -1.86 -4.57 -4.00
CA GLN A 152 -2.54 -3.94 -2.86
C GLN A 152 -1.55 -3.40 -1.83
N VAL A 153 -0.46 -4.13 -1.53
CA VAL A 153 0.58 -3.67 -0.60
C VAL A 153 1.25 -2.41 -1.14
N ILE A 154 1.65 -2.41 -2.42
CA ILE A 154 2.29 -1.24 -3.06
C ILE A 154 1.34 -0.05 -3.08
N ASP A 155 0.11 -0.25 -3.56
CA ASP A 155 -0.81 0.86 -3.83
C ASP A 155 -1.38 1.48 -2.54
N LYS A 156 -1.51 0.68 -1.45
CA LYS A 156 -2.21 1.13 -0.24
C LYS A 156 -1.35 1.26 1.00
N TYR A 157 -0.31 0.43 1.16
CA TYR A 157 0.35 0.26 2.45
C TYR A 157 1.80 0.72 2.49
N LEU A 158 2.56 0.58 1.40
CA LEU A 158 3.92 1.11 1.35
C LEU A 158 3.91 2.63 1.46
N VAL A 159 4.87 3.15 2.24
CA VAL A 159 5.07 4.60 2.34
C VAL A 159 5.53 5.13 0.99
N GLN A 160 4.80 6.10 0.48
CA GLN A 160 5.06 6.69 -0.82
C GLN A 160 4.65 8.17 -0.86
N ASP A 161 5.29 8.92 -1.73
CA ASP A 161 4.83 10.23 -2.16
C ASP A 161 3.74 10.04 -3.22
N ARG A 162 2.51 10.39 -2.87
CA ARG A 162 1.32 10.19 -3.73
C ARG A 162 1.31 11.13 -4.94
N SER A 163 2.02 12.24 -4.89
CA SER A 163 2.08 13.20 -6.00
C SER A 163 2.99 12.70 -7.12
N SER A 164 4.11 12.10 -6.77
CA SER A 164 5.12 11.59 -7.71
C SER A 164 5.02 10.08 -7.95
N GLY A 165 4.25 9.33 -7.13
CA GLY A 165 4.21 7.88 -7.16
C GLY A 165 5.47 7.20 -6.61
N LYS A 166 6.41 7.97 -6.02
CA LYS A 166 7.66 7.43 -5.49
C LYS A 166 7.43 6.63 -4.23
N VAL A 167 7.79 5.34 -4.26
CA VAL A 167 7.76 4.44 -3.10
C VAL A 167 9.10 4.48 -2.37
N PHE A 168 9.07 4.42 -1.03
CA PHE A 168 10.25 4.58 -0.18
C PHE A 168 10.68 3.31 0.54
N GLU A 169 9.93 2.22 0.49
CA GLU A 169 10.23 1.00 1.23
C GLU A 169 9.83 -0.26 0.46
N THR A 170 10.40 -1.41 0.84
CA THR A 170 10.01 -2.74 0.38
C THR A 170 9.08 -3.41 1.40
N PRO A 171 8.34 -4.49 1.05
CA PRO A 171 7.39 -5.11 1.97
C PRO A 171 8.05 -5.60 3.27
N GLN A 172 9.23 -6.22 3.23
CA GLN A 172 9.86 -6.70 4.45
C GLN A 172 10.35 -5.57 5.36
N PHE A 173 10.83 -4.46 4.80
CA PHE A 173 11.13 -3.26 5.57
C PHE A 173 9.86 -2.66 6.19
N MET A 174 8.76 -2.61 5.43
CA MET A 174 7.46 -2.21 5.95
C MET A 174 7.06 -3.05 7.16
N TYR A 175 7.07 -4.39 7.06
CA TYR A 175 6.67 -5.27 8.15
C TYR A 175 7.56 -5.12 9.38
N MET A 176 8.88 -5.05 9.19
CA MET A 176 9.80 -4.86 10.31
C MET A 176 9.57 -3.52 11.00
N MET A 177 9.37 -2.44 10.23
CA MET A 177 9.15 -1.12 10.80
C MET A 177 7.76 -0.96 11.43
N ILE A 178 6.75 -1.67 10.96
CA ILE A 178 5.46 -1.78 11.66
C ILE A 178 5.68 -2.43 13.03
N ALA A 179 6.36 -3.56 13.08
CA ALA A 179 6.64 -4.27 14.33
C ALA A 179 7.43 -3.38 15.31
N ALA A 180 8.50 -2.74 14.83
CA ALA A 180 9.28 -1.82 15.64
C ALA A 180 8.43 -0.67 16.20
N SER A 181 7.60 -0.05 15.37
CA SER A 181 6.78 1.10 15.77
C SER A 181 5.69 0.73 16.78
N VAL A 182 5.06 -0.43 16.63
CA VAL A 182 4.03 -0.91 17.58
C VAL A 182 4.62 -1.10 18.99
N PHE A 183 5.84 -1.62 19.09
CA PHE A 183 6.47 -1.94 20.39
C PHE A 183 7.48 -0.90 20.87
N MET A 184 7.66 0.25 20.20
CA MET A 184 8.71 1.20 20.53
C MET A 184 8.60 1.79 21.95
N ASN A 185 7.42 1.80 22.54
CA ASN A 185 7.18 2.29 23.92
C ASN A 185 7.15 1.17 24.98
N TYR A 186 7.35 -0.09 24.58
CA TYR A 186 7.50 -1.19 25.53
C TYR A 186 8.85 -1.12 26.28
N PRO A 187 8.94 -1.75 27.48
CA PRO A 187 10.20 -1.83 28.22
C PRO A 187 11.32 -2.40 27.36
N LYS A 188 12.50 -1.78 27.43
CA LYS A 188 13.67 -2.12 26.56
C LYS A 188 14.03 -3.59 26.58
N GLU A 189 13.90 -4.24 27.74
CA GLU A 189 14.28 -5.63 27.96
C GLU A 189 13.38 -6.62 27.20
N LYS A 190 12.13 -6.23 26.95
CA LYS A 190 11.11 -7.12 26.37
C LYS A 190 10.76 -6.76 24.91
N ARG A 191 10.87 -5.47 24.54
CA ARG A 191 10.35 -4.99 23.24
C ARG A 191 10.93 -5.72 22.03
N MET A 192 12.22 -6.04 22.04
CA MET A 192 12.87 -6.73 20.91
C MET A 192 12.33 -8.14 20.70
N THR A 193 11.95 -8.85 21.77
CA THR A 193 11.27 -10.14 21.67
C THR A 193 9.89 -10.02 21.00
N TYR A 194 9.13 -8.97 21.38
CA TYR A 194 7.82 -8.71 20.75
C TYR A 194 7.96 -8.25 19.31
N VAL A 195 8.94 -7.40 18.99
CA VAL A 195 9.22 -6.96 17.61
C VAL A 195 9.46 -8.17 16.72
N LYS A 196 10.34 -9.10 17.13
CA LYS A 196 10.61 -10.31 16.35
C LYS A 196 9.36 -11.17 16.14
N LYS A 197 8.65 -11.48 17.24
CA LYS A 197 7.44 -12.31 17.18
C LYS A 197 6.37 -11.70 16.27
N TYR A 198 6.18 -10.38 16.36
CA TYR A 198 5.18 -9.69 15.58
C TYR A 198 5.59 -9.60 14.10
N TYR A 199 6.86 -9.28 13.80
CA TYR A 199 7.38 -9.33 12.45
C TYR A 199 7.17 -10.70 11.82
N ASP A 200 7.54 -11.78 12.52
CA ASP A 200 7.35 -13.13 12.01
C ASP A 200 5.87 -13.47 11.75
N ALA A 201 4.97 -12.99 12.62
CA ALA A 201 3.55 -13.26 12.48
C ALA A 201 2.91 -12.52 11.29
N ILE A 202 3.24 -11.23 11.09
CA ILE A 202 2.66 -10.43 10.00
C ILE A 202 3.30 -10.71 8.66
N SER A 203 4.62 -10.92 8.59
CA SER A 203 5.34 -11.17 7.34
C SER A 203 5.14 -12.58 6.78
N GLN A 204 4.64 -13.52 7.61
CA GLN A 204 4.22 -14.86 7.20
C GLN A 204 2.69 -14.99 7.06
N PHE A 205 1.97 -13.87 7.07
CA PHE A 205 0.49 -13.83 6.94
C PHE A 205 -0.28 -14.64 8.00
N LYS A 206 0.33 -14.92 9.18
CA LYS A 206 -0.33 -15.63 10.28
C LYS A 206 -1.37 -14.78 10.98
N ILE A 207 -1.20 -13.47 10.95
CA ILE A 207 -2.15 -12.47 11.45
C ILE A 207 -2.33 -11.36 10.42
N ASN A 208 -3.53 -10.81 10.38
CA ASN A 208 -3.84 -9.64 9.59
C ASN A 208 -3.97 -8.41 10.50
N ILE A 209 -3.57 -7.26 10.00
CA ILE A 209 -3.59 -6.00 10.76
C ILE A 209 -4.40 -4.94 10.03
N PRO A 210 -5.05 -4.01 10.75
CA PRO A 210 -5.92 -3.02 10.12
C PRO A 210 -5.13 -2.04 9.25
N THR A 211 -5.77 -1.61 8.16
CA THR A 211 -5.21 -0.69 7.16
C THR A 211 -4.50 0.53 7.75
N PRO A 212 -5.04 1.26 8.75
CA PRO A 212 -4.37 2.44 9.28
C PRO A 212 -3.04 2.12 9.99
N VAL A 213 -2.94 0.94 10.62
CA VAL A 213 -1.68 0.47 11.22
C VAL A 213 -0.68 0.10 10.13
N MET A 214 -1.11 -0.66 9.11
CA MET A 214 -0.24 -1.02 7.98
C MET A 214 0.28 0.21 7.23
N ALA A 215 -0.57 1.20 6.98
CA ALA A 215 -0.19 2.38 6.20
C ALA A 215 0.52 3.46 7.02
N GLY A 216 0.24 3.57 8.35
CA GLY A 216 0.54 4.78 9.09
C GLY A 216 1.43 4.64 10.33
N VAL A 217 1.52 3.47 10.99
CA VAL A 217 2.11 3.39 12.34
C VAL A 217 3.57 3.84 12.42
N ARG A 218 4.34 3.65 11.35
CA ARG A 218 5.76 4.07 11.24
C ARG A 218 5.94 5.48 10.69
N THR A 219 4.86 6.15 10.32
CA THR A 219 4.87 7.51 9.75
C THR A 219 4.52 8.55 10.81
N PRO A 220 4.69 9.85 10.55
CA PRO A 220 4.21 10.90 11.44
C PRO A 220 2.69 10.92 11.63
N LEU A 221 1.92 10.29 10.73
CA LEU A 221 0.46 10.20 10.82
C LEU A 221 0.04 9.23 11.93
N LYS A 222 -0.66 9.72 12.96
CA LYS A 222 -1.05 8.97 14.16
C LYS A 222 -2.56 8.65 14.23
N GLN A 223 -3.20 8.41 13.09
CA GLN A 223 -4.61 8.02 13.04
C GLN A 223 -4.73 6.52 12.76
N TYR A 224 -5.27 5.76 13.71
CA TYR A 224 -5.32 4.29 13.64
C TYR A 224 -6.74 3.72 13.61
N ALA A 225 -7.79 4.55 13.72
CA ALA A 225 -9.16 4.10 13.62
C ALA A 225 -9.54 3.85 12.15
N SER A 226 -9.86 2.61 11.81
CA SER A 226 -10.29 2.24 10.47
C SER A 226 -11.72 2.66 10.18
N CYS A 227 -12.60 2.52 11.17
CA CYS A 227 -14.03 2.82 11.09
C CYS A 227 -14.48 3.52 12.36
N VAL A 228 -15.38 4.47 12.21
CA VAL A 228 -15.97 5.25 13.31
C VAL A 228 -17.48 5.21 13.17
N LEU A 229 -18.17 5.01 14.28
CA LEU A 229 -19.64 5.09 14.35
C LEU A 229 -20.03 6.44 14.94
N VAL A 230 -20.94 7.13 14.27
CA VAL A 230 -21.51 8.40 14.71
C VAL A 230 -23.01 8.21 14.97
N ASP A 231 -23.44 8.48 16.18
CA ASP A 231 -24.84 8.44 16.57
C ASP A 231 -25.44 9.86 16.50
N THR A 232 -26.62 9.99 15.92
CA THR A 232 -27.26 11.28 15.66
C THR A 232 -28.64 11.31 16.30
N ASP A 233 -28.88 12.29 17.18
CA ASP A 233 -30.21 12.54 17.76
C ASP A 233 -31.07 13.42 16.87
N ASP A 234 -32.39 13.50 17.24
CA ASP A 234 -33.43 14.22 16.52
C ASP A 234 -33.45 15.74 16.81
N THR A 235 -32.26 16.37 16.81
CA THR A 235 -32.13 17.82 16.97
C THR A 235 -31.13 18.38 15.96
N LEU A 236 -31.38 19.61 15.47
CA LEU A 236 -30.44 20.26 14.55
C LEU A 236 -29.01 20.38 15.12
N PRO A 237 -28.80 20.75 16.40
CA PRO A 237 -27.45 20.76 16.99
C PRO A 237 -26.78 19.39 16.91
N SER A 238 -27.47 18.29 17.22
CA SER A 238 -26.92 16.93 17.14
C SER A 238 -26.61 16.55 15.69
N ILE A 239 -27.50 16.81 14.76
CA ILE A 239 -27.32 16.51 13.33
C ILE A 239 -26.12 17.27 12.77
N PHE A 240 -25.96 18.56 13.07
CA PHE A 240 -24.82 19.34 12.60
C PHE A 240 -23.49 18.96 13.28
N SER A 241 -23.53 18.60 14.57
CA SER A 241 -22.34 18.06 15.27
C SER A 241 -21.90 16.74 14.65
N SER A 242 -22.84 15.86 14.33
CA SER A 242 -22.58 14.59 13.63
C SER A 242 -21.98 14.83 12.25
N ASP A 243 -22.52 15.78 11.48
CA ASP A 243 -22.02 16.14 10.16
C ASP A 243 -20.58 16.67 10.22
N MET A 244 -20.27 17.52 11.18
CA MET A 244 -18.91 18.00 11.43
C MET A 244 -17.97 16.86 11.80
N ALA A 245 -18.39 15.92 12.64
CA ALA A 245 -17.62 14.74 13.00
C ALA A 245 -17.35 13.87 11.77
N VAL A 246 -18.37 13.61 10.95
CA VAL A 246 -18.25 12.87 9.68
C VAL A 246 -17.17 13.49 8.80
N GLY A 247 -17.24 14.80 8.54
CA GLY A 247 -16.27 15.49 7.70
C GLY A 247 -14.84 15.38 8.24
N ARG A 248 -14.65 15.56 9.54
CA ARG A 248 -13.31 15.47 10.19
C ARG A 248 -12.72 14.06 10.14
N TYR A 249 -13.52 13.02 10.39
CA TYR A 249 -13.03 11.63 10.34
C TYR A 249 -12.74 11.18 8.90
N VAL A 250 -13.60 11.55 7.93
CA VAL A 250 -13.36 11.25 6.52
C VAL A 250 -12.08 11.91 6.02
N ALA A 251 -11.84 13.18 6.38
CA ALA A 251 -10.59 13.87 6.04
C ALA A 251 -9.33 13.16 6.59
N GLN A 252 -9.48 12.40 7.68
CA GLN A 252 -8.41 11.57 8.25
C GLN A 252 -8.44 10.11 7.78
N ARG A 253 -9.18 9.80 6.70
CA ARG A 253 -9.22 8.48 6.04
C ARG A 253 -9.92 7.37 6.84
N ALA A 254 -10.82 7.71 7.76
CA ALA A 254 -11.69 6.75 8.43
C ALA A 254 -12.95 6.49 7.59
N GLY A 255 -13.41 5.24 7.57
CA GLY A 255 -14.77 4.91 7.13
C GLY A 255 -15.79 5.28 8.22
N ILE A 256 -16.99 5.70 7.84
CA ILE A 256 -18.00 6.20 8.78
C ILE A 256 -19.27 5.36 8.69
N GLY A 257 -19.78 4.92 9.83
CA GLY A 257 -21.16 4.46 9.98
C GLY A 257 -21.96 5.54 10.71
N ILE A 258 -23.13 5.90 10.17
CA ILE A 258 -23.99 6.93 10.76
C ILE A 258 -25.31 6.28 11.15
N ASN A 259 -25.67 6.38 12.44
CA ASN A 259 -27.03 6.05 12.88
C ASN A 259 -27.92 7.30 12.79
N ALA A 260 -28.73 7.37 11.74
CA ALA A 260 -29.73 8.43 11.52
C ALA A 260 -31.15 7.98 11.91
N GLY A 261 -31.30 6.79 12.49
CA GLY A 261 -32.63 6.19 12.80
C GLY A 261 -33.43 6.91 13.86
N ARG A 262 -32.79 7.81 14.63
CA ARG A 262 -33.51 8.64 15.63
C ARG A 262 -34.14 9.91 15.03
N ILE A 263 -33.72 10.33 13.83
CA ILE A 263 -34.28 11.49 13.16
C ILE A 263 -35.75 11.20 12.81
N ARG A 264 -36.63 12.09 13.22
CA ARG A 264 -38.07 11.94 13.03
C ARG A 264 -38.48 11.80 11.56
N GLY A 265 -39.58 11.11 11.34
CA GLY A 265 -40.10 10.85 10.00
C GLY A 265 -40.69 12.08 9.32
N ILE A 266 -40.99 11.91 8.03
CA ILE A 266 -41.69 12.91 7.23
C ILE A 266 -43.07 13.22 7.88
N ASN A 267 -43.51 14.47 7.80
CA ASN A 267 -44.76 15.02 8.36
C ASN A 267 -44.83 15.00 9.90
N ALA A 268 -43.77 14.62 10.63
CA ALA A 268 -43.74 14.80 12.08
C ALA A 268 -43.86 16.30 12.41
N ARG A 269 -44.75 16.64 13.38
CA ARG A 269 -44.98 18.03 13.79
C ARG A 269 -43.79 18.60 14.53
N ILE A 270 -43.38 19.82 14.17
CA ILE A 270 -42.31 20.59 14.84
C ILE A 270 -42.79 22.02 15.14
N ARG A 271 -42.06 22.74 15.99
CA ARG A 271 -42.39 24.11 16.41
C ARG A 271 -43.82 24.25 16.93
N GLY A 272 -44.21 23.36 17.86
CA GLY A 272 -45.60 23.41 18.41
C GLY A 272 -46.69 22.98 17.42
N GLY A 273 -46.32 22.43 16.24
CA GLY A 273 -47.26 22.01 15.21
C GLY A 273 -47.42 22.97 14.04
N GLU A 274 -46.70 24.11 14.04
CA GLU A 274 -46.76 25.11 12.96
C GLU A 274 -46.24 24.56 11.61
N VAL A 275 -45.24 23.67 11.66
CA VAL A 275 -44.63 23.13 10.46
C VAL A 275 -44.45 21.61 10.57
N GLN A 276 -44.28 20.96 9.43
CA GLN A 276 -44.03 19.53 9.32
C GLN A 276 -42.57 19.28 8.93
N HIS A 277 -41.99 18.22 9.48
CA HIS A 277 -40.63 17.81 9.21
C HIS A 277 -40.53 17.16 7.83
N THR A 278 -39.41 17.39 7.14
CA THR A 278 -39.14 16.84 5.79
C THR A 278 -38.63 15.40 5.80
N GLY A 279 -38.49 14.79 6.98
CA GLY A 279 -37.98 13.44 7.14
C GLY A 279 -36.45 13.34 7.13
N VAL A 280 -35.97 12.12 7.13
CA VAL A 280 -34.50 11.80 7.23
C VAL A 280 -33.75 12.01 5.92
N ILE A 281 -34.41 11.85 4.77
CA ILE A 281 -33.73 11.84 3.44
C ILE A 281 -32.89 13.10 3.17
N PRO A 282 -33.32 14.34 3.45
CA PRO A 282 -32.48 15.51 3.27
C PRO A 282 -31.19 15.48 4.08
N PHE A 283 -31.22 14.92 5.30
CA PHE A 283 -30.05 14.79 6.16
C PHE A 283 -29.09 13.71 5.65
N LEU A 284 -29.60 12.58 5.12
CA LEU A 284 -28.75 11.56 4.48
C LEU A 284 -28.01 12.15 3.27
N LYS A 285 -28.70 12.94 2.43
CA LYS A 285 -28.06 13.66 1.31
C LYS A 285 -26.99 14.63 1.79
N LYS A 286 -27.22 15.32 2.91
CA LYS A 286 -26.24 16.21 3.53
C LYS A 286 -25.00 15.44 3.99
N PHE A 287 -25.15 14.34 4.72
CA PHE A 287 -24.03 13.49 5.14
C PHE A 287 -23.24 12.95 3.94
N GLU A 288 -23.94 12.51 2.89
CA GLU A 288 -23.30 12.06 1.64
C GLU A 288 -22.46 13.19 1.01
N ALA A 289 -23.01 14.40 0.92
CA ALA A 289 -22.30 15.56 0.39
C ALA A 289 -21.06 15.90 1.24
N THR A 290 -21.16 15.84 2.57
CA THR A 290 -20.05 16.06 3.49
C THR A 290 -18.94 15.03 3.29
N VAL A 291 -19.30 13.75 3.14
CA VAL A 291 -18.32 12.68 2.82
C VAL A 291 -17.61 12.98 1.51
N LYS A 292 -18.36 13.32 0.46
CA LYS A 292 -17.80 13.61 -0.87
C LYS A 292 -16.84 14.81 -0.87
N CYS A 293 -17.23 15.92 -0.24
CA CYS A 293 -16.40 17.13 -0.24
C CYS A 293 -15.19 17.03 0.69
N CYS A 294 -15.26 16.24 1.76
CA CYS A 294 -14.14 16.05 2.70
C CYS A 294 -13.18 14.91 2.31
N THR A 295 -13.50 14.13 1.28
CA THR A 295 -12.61 13.11 0.74
C THR A 295 -11.44 13.77 0.01
N GLN A 296 -10.29 13.81 0.65
CA GLN A 296 -9.08 14.39 0.07
C GLN A 296 -8.33 13.33 -0.74
N ASN A 297 -8.69 13.08 -1.99
CA ASN A 297 -7.98 12.24 -2.98
C ASN A 297 -6.95 11.24 -2.40
N GLY A 298 -7.26 10.64 -1.26
CA GLY A 298 -6.40 9.73 -0.54
C GLY A 298 -6.54 8.30 -1.09
N VAL A 299 -5.74 7.40 -0.55
CA VAL A 299 -5.74 5.95 -0.87
C VAL A 299 -7.09 5.30 -0.64
N ARG A 300 -7.90 5.86 0.26
CA ARG A 300 -9.31 5.50 0.48
C ARG A 300 -10.20 6.66 0.06
N GLY A 301 -11.11 6.40 -0.87
CA GLY A 301 -12.27 7.27 -1.04
C GLY A 301 -13.05 7.34 0.27
N GLY A 302 -13.67 8.49 0.57
CA GLY A 302 -14.59 8.60 1.70
C GLY A 302 -15.80 7.70 1.48
N SER A 303 -16.21 6.99 2.53
CA SER A 303 -17.43 6.19 2.51
C SER A 303 -18.15 6.32 3.85
N ALA A 304 -19.45 6.40 3.75
CA ALA A 304 -20.34 6.39 4.89
C ALA A 304 -21.58 5.55 4.58
#